data_58f0efd890f6ae144784dd9b186abd02
#
_entry.id   58f0efd890f6ae144784dd9b186abd02
#
_cell.length_a   1.000
_cell.length_b   1.000
_cell.length_c   1.000
_cell.angle_alpha   90.00
_cell.angle_beta   90.00
_cell.angle_gamma   90.00
#
_symmetry.space_group_name_H-M   'P 1'
#
loop_
_entity.id
_entity.type
_entity.pdbx_description
1 polymer ?
#
loop_
_entity_poly.entity_id
_entity_poly.type
_entity_poly.pdbx_seq_one_letter_code
_entity_poly.pdbx_strand_id
1 'polypeptide(L)'
;MAGFSIVMLIMSIFVIVIIISVIAMICQAVDYVFESIALMEMSKEKGLPLPGTAWIPIYQRYVLGKVSGNTALGIVALVGDCVSLLATFLSFFWYGEMPGNVLWLFATSARIVSFIAVMVASYQIFTQRKKKYAVLYP
;
A
#
# COMPACT_ATOMS: atom_id res chain seq x y z
N MET A 1 10.29 -29.18 -35.29
CA MET A 1 9.94 -27.74 -35.47
C MET A 1 8.94 -27.22 -34.43
N ALA A 2 7.93 -27.97 -33.98
CA ALA A 2 6.94 -27.51 -32.96
C ALA A 2 7.57 -27.12 -31.60
N GLY A 3 8.56 -27.83 -31.13
CA GLY A 3 9.19 -27.51 -29.82
C GLY A 3 9.91 -26.16 -29.76
N PHE A 4 10.55 -25.76 -30.88
CA PHE A 4 11.23 -24.47 -30.95
C PHE A 4 10.24 -23.29 -30.89
N SER A 5 9.08 -23.42 -31.51
CA SER A 5 8.03 -22.39 -31.49
C SER A 5 7.43 -22.21 -30.09
N ILE A 6 7.27 -23.30 -29.34
CA ILE A 6 6.76 -23.25 -27.95
C ILE A 6 7.76 -22.55 -27.02
N VAL A 7 9.03 -22.85 -27.12
CA VAL A 7 10.08 -22.20 -26.31
C VAL A 7 10.14 -20.69 -26.60
N MET A 8 10.09 -20.30 -27.87
CA MET A 8 10.07 -18.87 -28.26
C MET A 8 8.85 -18.15 -27.70
N LEU A 9 7.69 -18.79 -27.70
CA LEU A 9 6.46 -18.23 -27.15
C LEU A 9 6.55 -18.05 -25.63
N ILE A 10 7.07 -19.03 -24.92
CA ILE A 10 7.29 -18.94 -23.46
C ILE A 10 8.28 -17.81 -23.13
N MET A 11 9.37 -17.71 -23.86
CA MET A 11 10.36 -16.65 -23.67
C MET A 11 9.77 -15.25 -23.92
N SER A 12 8.94 -15.12 -24.97
CA SER A 12 8.26 -13.85 -25.25
C SER A 12 7.30 -13.43 -24.13
N ILE A 13 6.50 -14.37 -23.61
CA ILE A 13 5.61 -14.11 -22.48
C ILE A 13 6.43 -13.70 -21.24
N PHE A 14 7.53 -14.38 -20.96
CA PHE A 14 8.39 -14.07 -19.83
C PHE A 14 8.97 -12.65 -19.90
N VAL A 15 9.44 -12.23 -21.07
CA VAL A 15 9.94 -10.87 -21.32
C VAL A 15 8.83 -9.84 -21.11
N ILE A 16 7.63 -10.09 -21.62
CA ILE A 16 6.47 -9.18 -21.42
C ILE A 16 6.15 -9.04 -19.94
N VAL A 17 6.11 -10.14 -19.18
CA VAL A 17 5.85 -10.12 -17.73
C VAL A 17 6.90 -9.31 -17.00
N ILE A 18 8.18 -9.45 -17.34
CA ILE A 18 9.26 -8.64 -16.74
C ILE A 18 9.03 -7.15 -17.03
N ILE A 19 8.74 -6.77 -18.27
CA ILE A 19 8.52 -5.38 -18.65
C ILE A 19 7.34 -4.79 -17.86
N ILE A 20 6.21 -5.50 -17.79
CA ILE A 20 5.04 -5.07 -17.03
C ILE A 20 5.38 -4.92 -15.55
N SER A 21 6.14 -5.86 -14.97
CA SER A 21 6.56 -5.81 -13.56
C SER A 21 7.45 -4.61 -13.26
N VAL A 22 8.38 -4.27 -14.15
CA VAL A 22 9.23 -3.08 -14.02
C VAL A 22 8.40 -1.79 -14.07
N ILE A 23 7.48 -1.70 -15.04
CA ILE A 23 6.59 -0.54 -15.15
C ILE A 23 5.73 -0.40 -13.89
N ALA A 24 5.14 -1.49 -13.40
CA ALA A 24 4.35 -1.49 -12.18
C ALA A 24 5.17 -1.04 -10.96
N MET A 25 6.42 -1.47 -10.85
CA MET A 25 7.32 -1.05 -9.77
C MET A 25 7.64 0.45 -9.83
N ILE A 26 7.85 1.00 -11.03
CA ILE A 26 8.08 2.45 -11.21
C ILE A 26 6.82 3.23 -10.80
N CYS A 27 5.63 2.81 -11.25
CA CYS A 27 4.37 3.44 -10.88
C CYS A 27 4.17 3.44 -9.36
N GLN A 28 4.42 2.32 -8.69
CA GLN A 28 4.32 2.22 -7.23
C GLN A 28 5.31 3.16 -6.51
N ALA A 29 6.54 3.30 -7.02
CA ALA A 29 7.51 4.23 -6.46
C ALA A 29 7.05 5.69 -6.60
N VAL A 30 6.48 6.05 -7.74
CA VAL A 30 5.93 7.38 -8.00
C VAL A 30 4.75 7.67 -7.08
N ASP A 31 3.79 6.74 -6.97
CA ASP A 31 2.63 6.87 -6.08
C ASP A 31 3.07 7.03 -4.62
N TYR A 32 4.06 6.26 -4.18
CA TYR A 32 4.63 6.36 -2.84
C TYR A 32 5.20 7.75 -2.55
N VAL A 33 5.96 8.32 -3.50
CA VAL A 33 6.54 9.67 -3.36
C VAL A 33 5.44 10.72 -3.24
N PHE A 34 4.44 10.69 -4.12
CA PHE A 34 3.32 11.65 -4.09
C PHE A 34 2.50 11.52 -2.80
N GLU A 35 2.20 10.30 -2.36
CA GLU A 35 1.50 10.07 -1.10
C GLU A 35 2.30 10.61 0.09
N SER A 36 3.62 10.37 0.12
CA SER A 36 4.49 10.87 1.19
C SER A 36 4.55 12.39 1.27
N ILE A 37 4.66 13.07 0.12
CA ILE A 37 4.66 14.53 0.04
C ILE A 37 3.30 15.07 0.52
N ALA A 38 2.21 14.53 0.03
CA ALA A 38 0.86 14.97 0.40
C ALA A 38 0.59 14.79 1.91
N LEU A 39 0.99 13.65 2.48
CA LEU A 39 0.84 13.39 3.91
C LEU A 39 1.75 14.29 4.74
N MET A 40 2.96 14.59 4.28
CA MET A 40 3.87 15.52 4.96
C MET A 40 3.27 16.92 5.03
N GLU A 41 2.71 17.44 3.93
CA GLU A 41 2.07 18.76 3.89
C GLU A 41 0.84 18.81 4.80
N MET A 42 -0.05 17.81 4.70
CA MET A 42 -1.23 17.71 5.56
C MET A 42 -0.87 17.59 7.04
N SER A 43 0.23 16.90 7.34
CA SER A 43 0.74 16.76 8.71
C SER A 43 1.24 18.11 9.25
N LYS A 44 1.91 18.91 8.43
CA LYS A 44 2.33 20.29 8.76
C LYS A 44 1.12 21.20 9.01
N GLU A 45 0.11 21.17 8.13
CA GLU A 45 -1.12 21.96 8.29
C GLU A 45 -1.86 21.64 9.60
N LYS A 46 -1.80 20.39 10.07
CA LYS A 46 -2.43 19.96 11.33
C LYS A 46 -1.52 20.11 12.56
N GLY A 47 -0.31 20.65 12.39
CA GLY A 47 0.64 20.85 13.50
C GLY A 47 1.11 19.55 14.14
N LEU A 48 1.13 18.44 13.38
CA LEU A 48 1.59 17.16 13.91
C LEU A 48 3.11 17.17 14.12
N PRO A 49 3.61 16.60 15.21
CA PRO A 49 5.05 16.48 15.43
C PRO A 49 5.67 15.55 14.37
N LEU A 50 6.84 15.91 13.88
CA LEU A 50 7.65 15.12 12.95
C LEU A 50 6.96 14.81 11.60
N PRO A 51 6.63 15.82 10.79
CA PRO A 51 6.01 15.62 9.48
C PRO A 51 6.87 14.77 8.52
N GLY A 52 8.20 14.73 8.71
CA GLY A 52 9.11 13.90 7.94
C GLY A 52 8.92 12.39 8.12
N THR A 53 8.20 11.94 9.15
CA THR A 53 7.92 10.50 9.35
C THR A 53 6.99 9.92 8.28
N ALA A 54 6.30 10.76 7.49
CA ALA A 54 5.51 10.34 6.33
C ALA A 54 6.35 9.62 5.26
N TRP A 55 7.68 9.80 5.26
CA TRP A 55 8.62 9.12 4.36
C TRP A 55 9.02 7.72 4.82
N ILE A 56 8.63 7.30 6.02
CA ILE A 56 8.90 5.95 6.51
C ILE A 56 7.72 5.05 6.08
N PRO A 57 7.94 4.02 5.22
CA PRO A 57 6.85 3.25 4.60
C PRO A 57 5.84 2.67 5.61
N ILE A 58 6.35 2.12 6.70
CA ILE A 58 5.51 1.54 7.75
C ILE A 58 4.76 2.63 8.53
N TYR A 59 5.44 3.76 8.83
CA TYR A 59 4.87 4.85 9.61
C TYR A 59 3.89 5.72 8.81
N GLN A 60 3.98 5.70 7.50
CA GLN A 60 3.09 6.42 6.57
C GLN A 60 1.61 6.10 6.84
N ARG A 61 1.27 4.84 7.08
CA ARG A 61 -0.09 4.40 7.40
C ARG A 61 -0.60 4.98 8.73
N TYR A 62 0.26 5.08 9.72
CA TYR A 62 -0.07 5.71 10.99
C TYR A 62 -0.30 7.23 10.83
N VAL A 63 0.55 7.91 10.06
CA VAL A 63 0.40 9.33 9.74
C VAL A 63 -0.90 9.59 9.01
N LEU A 64 -1.27 8.73 8.04
CA LEU A 64 -2.55 8.79 7.32
C LEU A 64 -3.73 8.76 8.30
N GLY A 65 -3.72 7.85 9.27
CA GLY A 65 -4.73 7.77 10.32
C GLY A 65 -4.81 9.03 11.17
N LYS A 66 -3.67 9.60 11.56
CA LYS A 66 -3.64 10.88 12.30
C LYS A 66 -4.18 12.04 11.48
N VAL A 67 -3.80 12.13 10.22
CA VAL A 67 -4.26 13.18 9.32
C VAL A 67 -5.74 13.05 9.02
N SER A 68 -6.30 11.84 8.93
CA SER A 68 -7.75 11.62 8.76
C SER A 68 -8.57 12.00 10.00
N GLY A 69 -7.92 12.14 11.16
CA GLY A 69 -8.58 12.36 12.46
C GLY A 69 -9.02 11.08 13.17
N ASN A 70 -8.69 9.92 12.59
CA ASN A 70 -9.00 8.62 13.19
C ASN A 70 -7.74 7.75 13.27
N THR A 71 -7.02 7.89 14.39
CA THR A 71 -5.77 7.17 14.63
C THR A 71 -5.94 5.64 14.60
N ALA A 72 -7.13 5.15 14.98
CA ALA A 72 -7.41 3.71 14.98
C ALA A 72 -7.34 3.13 13.55
N LEU A 73 -7.84 3.83 12.53
CA LEU A 73 -7.73 3.40 11.13
C LEU A 73 -6.26 3.31 10.67
N GLY A 74 -5.43 4.26 11.09
CA GLY A 74 -4.00 4.23 10.80
C GLY A 74 -3.28 3.05 11.45
N ILE A 75 -3.63 2.71 12.69
CA ILE A 75 -3.08 1.55 13.40
C ILE A 75 -3.54 0.25 12.73
N VAL A 76 -4.81 0.13 12.38
CA VAL A 76 -5.35 -1.06 11.69
C VAL A 76 -4.65 -1.26 10.35
N ALA A 77 -4.47 -0.19 9.55
CA ALA A 77 -3.76 -0.26 8.29
C ALA A 77 -2.29 -0.68 8.48
N LEU A 78 -1.59 -0.10 9.46
CA LEU A 78 -0.20 -0.41 9.78
C LEU A 78 -0.05 -1.88 10.20
N VAL A 79 -0.88 -2.35 11.11
CA VAL A 79 -0.86 -3.75 11.59
C VAL A 79 -1.17 -4.71 10.44
N GLY A 80 -2.16 -4.39 9.60
CA GLY A 80 -2.51 -5.19 8.42
C GLY A 80 -1.36 -5.32 7.42
N ASP A 81 -0.65 -4.23 7.14
CA ASP A 81 0.52 -4.24 6.26
C ASP A 81 1.68 -5.04 6.88
N CYS A 82 1.96 -4.87 8.17
CA CYS A 82 2.99 -5.65 8.87
C CYS A 82 2.69 -7.15 8.88
N VAL A 83 1.45 -7.54 9.18
CA VAL A 83 1.01 -8.95 9.16
C VAL A 83 1.12 -9.53 7.75
N SER A 84 0.69 -8.78 6.72
CA SER A 84 0.79 -9.21 5.33
C SER A 84 2.25 -9.42 4.89
N LEU A 85 3.14 -8.50 5.26
CA LEU A 85 4.58 -8.61 4.96
C LEU A 85 5.20 -9.82 5.67
N LEU A 86 4.90 -10.01 6.96
CA LEU A 86 5.40 -11.12 7.75
C LEU A 86 4.92 -12.46 7.18
N ALA A 87 3.64 -12.58 6.86
CA ALA A 87 3.07 -13.80 6.28
C ALA A 87 3.66 -14.10 4.90
N THR A 88 3.90 -13.08 4.07
CA THR A 88 4.57 -13.23 2.77
C THR A 88 6.02 -13.68 2.94
N PHE A 89 6.74 -13.10 3.90
CA PHE A 89 8.12 -13.47 4.21
C PHE A 89 8.21 -14.92 4.71
N LEU A 90 7.34 -15.30 5.65
CA LEU A 90 7.29 -16.67 6.17
C LEU A 90 6.93 -17.68 5.07
N SER A 91 6.03 -17.36 4.16
CA SER A 91 5.68 -18.25 3.04
C SER A 91 6.86 -18.50 2.10
N PHE A 92 7.81 -17.58 2.00
CA PHE A 92 9.02 -17.75 1.20
C PHE A 92 10.01 -18.75 1.83
N PHE A 93 10.12 -18.76 3.17
CA PHE A 93 11.06 -19.65 3.87
C PHE A 93 10.46 -21.03 4.20
N TRP A 94 9.15 -21.12 4.30
CA TRP A 94 8.47 -22.35 4.73
C TRP A 94 7.93 -23.15 3.54
N TYR A 95 8.82 -23.51 2.64
CA TYR A 95 8.50 -24.35 1.49
C TYR A 95 8.37 -25.82 1.92
N GLY A 96 7.19 -26.27 2.36
CA GLY A 96 6.94 -27.70 2.45
C GLY A 96 6.09 -28.25 3.59
N GLU A 97 5.91 -27.60 4.72
CA GLU A 97 5.24 -28.22 5.89
C GLU A 97 3.90 -27.59 6.29
N MET A 98 3.63 -26.34 5.93
CA MET A 98 2.28 -25.76 6.07
C MET A 98 1.62 -25.63 4.70
N PRO A 99 0.30 -25.87 4.60
CA PRO A 99 -0.39 -25.59 3.35
C PRO A 99 -0.22 -24.11 3.03
N GLY A 100 0.60 -23.81 2.02
CA GLY A 100 0.90 -22.43 1.56
C GLY A 100 -0.38 -21.59 1.33
N ASN A 101 -1.50 -22.28 1.14
CA ASN A 101 -2.84 -21.71 1.04
C ASN A 101 -3.28 -20.98 2.32
N VAL A 102 -2.91 -21.44 3.52
CA VAL A 102 -3.33 -20.83 4.80
C VAL A 102 -2.56 -19.50 5.02
N LEU A 103 -1.25 -19.52 4.86
CA LEU A 103 -0.42 -18.30 4.97
C LEU A 103 -0.80 -17.26 3.91
N TRP A 104 -1.08 -17.73 2.69
CA TRP A 104 -1.55 -16.86 1.61
C TRP A 104 -2.92 -16.24 1.92
N LEU A 105 -3.87 -17.00 2.48
CA LEU A 105 -5.16 -16.49 2.93
C LEU A 105 -5.01 -15.44 4.02
N PHE A 106 -4.13 -15.67 5.00
CA PHE A 106 -3.83 -14.68 6.04
C PHE A 106 -3.23 -13.40 5.47
N ALA A 107 -2.23 -13.52 4.60
CA ALA A 107 -1.61 -12.37 3.94
C ALA A 107 -2.62 -11.57 3.12
N THR A 108 -3.49 -12.26 2.38
CA THR A 108 -4.51 -11.62 1.55
C THR A 108 -5.59 -10.95 2.38
N SER A 109 -6.09 -11.60 3.43
CA SER A 109 -7.10 -11.01 4.32
C SER A 109 -6.56 -9.79 5.06
N ALA A 110 -5.34 -9.84 5.58
CA ALA A 110 -4.68 -8.70 6.22
C ALA A 110 -4.51 -7.52 5.25
N ARG A 111 -4.15 -7.79 3.99
CA ARG A 111 -4.03 -6.80 2.94
C ARG A 111 -5.36 -6.15 2.56
N ILE A 112 -6.45 -6.92 2.51
CA ILE A 112 -7.81 -6.41 2.26
C ILE A 112 -8.23 -5.48 3.40
N VAL A 113 -8.01 -5.86 4.66
CA VAL A 113 -8.35 -5.04 5.83
C VAL A 113 -7.56 -3.73 5.82
N SER A 114 -6.24 -3.78 5.56
CA SER A 114 -5.41 -2.58 5.41
C SER A 114 -5.92 -1.68 4.28
N PHE A 115 -6.24 -2.23 3.13
CA PHE A 115 -6.77 -1.49 1.98
C PHE A 115 -8.07 -0.77 2.31
N ILE A 116 -9.03 -1.45 2.98
CA ILE A 116 -10.29 -0.84 3.41
C ILE A 116 -10.02 0.30 4.40
N ALA A 117 -9.13 0.10 5.37
CA ALA A 117 -8.79 1.13 6.35
C ALA A 117 -8.18 2.38 5.68
N VAL A 118 -7.30 2.20 4.69
CA VAL A 118 -6.72 3.28 3.90
C VAL A 118 -7.78 4.01 3.07
N MET A 119 -8.69 3.29 2.43
CA MET A 119 -9.79 3.87 1.65
C MET A 119 -10.70 4.75 2.52
N VAL A 120 -11.07 4.24 3.71
CA VAL A 120 -11.92 5.00 4.66
C VAL A 120 -11.17 6.24 5.17
N ALA A 121 -9.89 6.12 5.52
CA ALA A 121 -9.08 7.26 5.96
C ALA A 121 -8.96 8.33 4.87
N SER A 122 -8.70 7.93 3.63
CA SER A 122 -8.61 8.83 2.47
C SER A 122 -9.94 9.54 2.20
N TYR A 123 -11.06 8.81 2.29
CA TYR A 123 -12.39 9.40 2.17
C TYR A 123 -12.68 10.44 3.26
N GLN A 124 -12.28 10.18 4.51
CA GLN A 124 -12.42 11.14 5.61
C GLN A 124 -11.62 12.42 5.35
N ILE A 125 -10.38 12.31 4.88
CA ILE A 125 -9.54 13.45 4.50
C ILE A 125 -10.23 14.27 3.40
N PHE A 126 -10.71 13.61 2.35
CA PHE A 126 -11.40 14.26 1.26
C PHE A 126 -12.65 15.03 1.72
N THR A 127 -13.45 14.43 2.59
CA THR A 127 -14.67 15.04 3.15
C THR A 127 -14.33 16.24 4.04
N GLN A 128 -13.26 16.15 4.85
CA GLN A 128 -12.80 17.29 5.66
C GLN A 128 -12.33 18.45 4.79
N ARG A 129 -11.59 18.20 3.72
CA ARG A 129 -11.14 19.24 2.79
C ARG A 129 -12.33 19.88 2.06
N LYS A 130 -13.28 19.10 1.56
CA LYS A 130 -14.49 19.63 0.90
C LYS A 130 -15.26 20.58 1.82
N LYS A 131 -15.42 20.25 3.10
CA LYS A 131 -16.06 21.13 4.08
C LYS A 131 -15.28 22.43 4.29
N LYS A 132 -13.95 22.37 4.37
CA LYS A 132 -13.09 23.55 4.53
C LYS A 132 -13.22 24.51 3.34
N TYR A 133 -13.24 23.98 2.12
CA TYR A 133 -13.42 24.82 0.92
C TYR A 133 -14.83 25.39 0.78
N ALA A 134 -15.88 24.65 1.16
CA ALA A 134 -17.26 25.15 1.14
C ALA A 134 -17.50 26.32 2.11
N VAL A 135 -16.71 26.43 3.19
CA VAL A 135 -16.76 27.55 4.13
C VAL A 135 -15.95 28.76 3.63
N LEU A 136 -14.91 28.52 2.83
CA LEU A 136 -14.04 29.59 2.31
C LEU A 136 -14.59 30.29 1.05
N TYR A 137 -15.50 29.63 0.33
CA TYR A 137 -16.15 30.14 -0.89
C TYR A 137 -17.67 29.91 -0.76
N PRO A 138 -18.39 30.82 -0.03
CA PRO A 138 -19.85 30.78 0.04
C PRO A 138 -20.52 31.10 -1.31
#